data_7f00cf34d01e97daf688ddf709881a39
#
_entry.id   7f00cf34d01e97daf688ddf709881a39
#
_cell.length_a   1.000
_cell.length_b   1.000
_cell.length_c   1.000
_cell.angle_alpha   90.00
_cell.angle_beta   90.00
_cell.angle_gamma   90.00
#
_symmetry.space_group_name_H-M   'P 1'
#
loop_
_entity.id
_entity.type
_entity.pdbx_description
1 polymer ?
#
loop_
_entity_poly.entity_id
_entity_poly.type
_entity_poly.pdbx_seq_one_letter_code
_entity_poly.pdbx_strand_id
1 'polypeptide(L)'
;ELKGFMTTNAPGILGQGIKMAQAIGADTVDMDQIQIHPTVQYDSASLITEGLRGDGAILVNTEGKRFIDEVSTRDVVSAAEIAQPGSYSWLIIDQKMVDESSVIQGYIKKGYTFEGKTCEELAEQIGVDGAALAETINTWNGYVEAKNDPDFGRTSFTQALDTAPYYAIKVTAGVHHTMGGLKIDTNTEVLNENGEIIPGLFAAGEVTGGVHGANRLGGTAVSDFVVFGRIAGKAASDYAA
;
A
#
# COMPACT_ATOMS: atom_id res chain seq x y z
N GLU A 1 -5.51 -8.77 16.13
CA GLU A 1 -4.35 -7.87 16.11
C GLU A 1 -4.61 -6.58 15.33
N LEU A 2 -5.34 -6.64 14.19
CA LEU A 2 -5.61 -5.47 13.34
C LEU A 2 -6.84 -4.65 13.75
N LYS A 3 -7.47 -4.97 14.88
CA LYS A 3 -8.63 -4.22 15.37
C LYS A 3 -8.23 -2.80 15.76
N GLY A 4 -8.88 -1.82 15.13
CA GLY A 4 -8.59 -0.39 15.34
C GLY A 4 -7.67 0.24 14.28
N PHE A 5 -7.10 -0.54 13.38
CA PHE A 5 -6.39 0.02 12.21
C PHE A 5 -7.37 0.70 11.25
N MET A 6 -6.90 1.75 10.61
CA MET A 6 -7.60 2.34 9.48
C MET A 6 -7.68 1.34 8.33
N THR A 7 -8.58 1.58 7.39
CA THR A 7 -8.67 0.79 6.17
C THR A 7 -8.88 1.68 4.95
N THR A 8 -8.23 1.34 3.85
CA THR A 8 -8.45 1.97 2.55
C THR A 8 -9.70 1.46 1.85
N ASN A 9 -10.36 0.44 2.41
CA ASN A 9 -11.57 -0.14 1.85
C ASN A 9 -12.78 0.76 2.03
N ALA A 10 -13.69 0.77 1.04
CA ALA A 10 -14.96 1.44 1.16
C ALA A 10 -15.82 0.78 2.27
N PRO A 11 -16.70 1.55 2.95
CA PRO A 11 -17.50 1.05 4.08
C PRO A 11 -18.39 -0.18 3.76
N GLY A 12 -18.70 -0.41 2.48
CA GLY A 12 -19.50 -1.55 2.02
C GLY A 12 -18.72 -2.85 1.84
N ILE A 13 -17.38 -2.85 1.99
CA ILE A 13 -16.54 -4.04 1.82
C ILE A 13 -16.52 -4.81 3.14
N LEU A 14 -17.45 -5.75 3.31
CA LEU A 14 -17.70 -6.47 4.57
C LEU A 14 -17.50 -8.01 4.46
N GLY A 15 -16.86 -8.46 3.38
CA GLY A 15 -16.60 -9.90 3.16
C GLY A 15 -17.86 -10.72 2.84
N GLN A 16 -18.90 -10.07 2.25
CA GLN A 16 -20.17 -10.77 1.98
C GLN A 16 -19.99 -11.95 1.04
N GLY A 17 -19.14 -11.85 0.00
CA GLY A 17 -18.88 -12.94 -0.95
C GLY A 17 -18.35 -14.20 -0.25
N ILE A 18 -17.41 -14.04 0.66
CA ILE A 18 -16.87 -15.16 1.45
C ILE A 18 -17.96 -15.76 2.33
N LYS A 19 -18.71 -14.93 3.07
CA LYS A 19 -19.80 -15.39 3.96
C LYS A 19 -20.89 -16.14 3.21
N MET A 20 -21.29 -15.65 2.03
CA MET A 20 -22.30 -16.30 1.20
C MET A 20 -21.84 -17.68 0.71
N ALA A 21 -20.61 -17.79 0.24
CA ALA A 21 -20.04 -19.04 -0.21
C ALA A 21 -19.84 -20.04 0.96
N GLN A 22 -19.35 -19.59 2.12
CA GLN A 22 -19.24 -20.41 3.32
C GLN A 22 -20.61 -20.96 3.78
N ALA A 23 -21.68 -20.19 3.64
CA ALA A 23 -23.04 -20.65 4.01
C ALA A 23 -23.52 -21.84 3.18
N ILE A 24 -22.92 -22.13 2.04
CA ILE A 24 -23.20 -23.29 1.18
C ILE A 24 -22.04 -24.31 1.17
N GLY A 25 -21.11 -24.20 2.13
CA GLY A 25 -20.06 -25.19 2.38
C GLY A 25 -18.71 -24.89 1.71
N ALA A 26 -18.46 -23.67 1.20
CA ALA A 26 -17.17 -23.32 0.65
C ALA A 26 -16.07 -23.28 1.73
N ASP A 27 -14.90 -23.84 1.39
CA ASP A 27 -13.68 -23.74 2.18
C ASP A 27 -12.95 -22.42 1.92
N THR A 28 -12.12 -22.03 2.86
CA THR A 28 -11.28 -20.81 2.79
C THR A 28 -9.83 -21.14 3.10
N VAL A 29 -8.92 -20.33 2.56
CA VAL A 29 -7.47 -20.48 2.75
C VAL A 29 -6.85 -19.13 3.09
N ASP A 30 -5.77 -19.11 3.88
CA ASP A 30 -4.96 -17.94 4.23
C ASP A 30 -5.76 -16.79 4.88
N MET A 31 -6.83 -17.08 5.63
CA MET A 31 -7.72 -16.09 6.22
C MET A 31 -7.06 -15.20 7.28
N ASP A 32 -5.90 -15.57 7.77
CA ASP A 32 -5.03 -14.78 8.65
C ASP A 32 -4.08 -13.84 7.89
N GLN A 33 -3.97 -13.97 6.56
CA GLN A 33 -3.11 -13.18 5.73
C GLN A 33 -3.84 -11.90 5.27
N ILE A 34 -3.59 -10.81 5.99
CA ILE A 34 -4.20 -9.49 5.72
C ILE A 34 -3.07 -8.50 5.45
N GLN A 35 -3.12 -7.83 4.30
CA GLN A 35 -2.13 -6.85 3.93
C GLN A 35 -2.34 -5.51 4.63
N ILE A 36 -1.27 -5.00 5.24
CA ILE A 36 -1.18 -3.62 5.72
C ILE A 36 -0.42 -2.79 4.68
N HIS A 37 -0.93 -1.60 4.37
CA HIS A 37 -0.29 -0.64 3.49
C HIS A 37 0.31 0.51 4.31
N PRO A 38 1.60 0.87 4.11
CA PRO A 38 2.27 1.87 4.95
C PRO A 38 1.89 3.31 4.64
N THR A 39 1.32 3.60 3.48
CA THR A 39 0.96 4.97 3.09
C THR A 39 -0.54 5.16 2.98
N VAL A 40 -1.23 5.10 4.13
CA VAL A 40 -2.63 5.50 4.29
C VAL A 40 -2.66 6.90 4.87
N GLN A 41 -3.38 7.84 4.24
CA GLN A 41 -3.47 9.21 4.73
C GLN A 41 -4.13 9.22 6.12
N TYR A 42 -3.46 9.84 7.08
CA TYR A 42 -3.73 9.70 8.53
C TYR A 42 -5.14 10.09 8.94
N ASP A 43 -5.74 11.13 8.34
CA ASP A 43 -7.04 11.67 8.77
C ASP A 43 -8.22 11.08 7.99
N SER A 44 -8.01 10.70 6.73
CA SER A 44 -9.08 10.31 5.80
C SER A 44 -9.12 8.82 5.47
N ALA A 45 -8.10 8.05 5.87
CA ALA A 45 -7.89 6.66 5.46
C ALA A 45 -7.75 6.46 3.94
N SER A 46 -7.55 7.55 3.17
CA SER A 46 -7.34 7.46 1.73
C SER A 46 -6.00 6.82 1.41
N LEU A 47 -5.97 5.97 0.39
CA LEU A 47 -4.72 5.41 -0.10
C LEU A 47 -3.84 6.51 -0.72
N ILE A 48 -2.62 6.64 -0.23
CA ILE A 48 -1.54 7.36 -0.91
C ILE A 48 -0.75 6.33 -1.70
N THR A 49 -0.66 6.53 -3.01
CA THR A 49 -0.10 5.50 -3.91
C THR A 49 1.34 5.12 -3.55
N GLU A 50 1.62 3.84 -3.61
CA GLU A 50 2.95 3.27 -3.41
C GLU A 50 3.98 3.80 -4.42
N GLY A 51 3.52 4.18 -5.62
CA GLY A 51 4.36 4.75 -6.68
C GLY A 51 5.24 5.90 -6.21
N LEU A 52 4.74 6.78 -5.32
CA LEU A 52 5.52 7.93 -4.83
C LEU A 52 6.83 7.52 -4.16
N ARG A 53 6.83 6.41 -3.40
CA ARG A 53 8.06 5.89 -2.77
C ARG A 53 9.03 5.37 -3.84
N GLY A 54 8.51 4.69 -4.86
CA GLY A 54 9.30 4.26 -6.02
C GLY A 54 9.84 5.43 -6.85
N ASP A 55 9.08 6.53 -6.93
CA ASP A 55 9.42 7.72 -7.71
C ASP A 55 10.43 8.64 -7.00
N GLY A 56 10.79 8.39 -5.74
CA GLY A 56 11.83 9.14 -5.04
C GLY A 56 11.42 9.73 -3.68
N ALA A 57 10.14 9.64 -3.30
CA ALA A 57 9.69 10.08 -1.98
C ALA A 57 10.38 9.31 -0.86
N ILE A 58 10.61 9.98 0.26
CA ILE A 58 11.14 9.39 1.49
C ILE A 58 10.11 9.45 2.62
N LEU A 59 10.26 8.56 3.60
CA LEU A 59 9.50 8.57 4.85
C LEU A 59 10.36 9.09 5.98
N VAL A 60 9.86 10.11 6.67
CA VAL A 60 10.53 10.65 7.86
C VAL A 60 9.64 10.53 9.10
N ASN A 61 10.24 10.28 10.24
CA ASN A 61 9.56 10.21 11.53
C ASN A 61 9.37 11.60 12.15
N THR A 62 8.87 11.66 13.39
CA THR A 62 8.67 12.90 14.14
C THR A 62 9.96 13.65 14.48
N GLU A 63 11.13 13.04 14.31
CA GLU A 63 12.43 13.68 14.46
C GLU A 63 12.99 14.24 13.14
N GLY A 64 12.23 14.13 12.03
CA GLY A 64 12.68 14.55 10.71
C GLY A 64 13.69 13.59 10.05
N LYS A 65 13.79 12.33 10.51
CA LYS A 65 14.77 11.33 10.06
C LYS A 65 14.12 10.19 9.32
N ARG A 66 14.78 9.70 8.28
CA ARG A 66 14.46 8.40 7.65
C ARG A 66 14.65 7.27 8.67
N PHE A 67 13.90 6.20 8.51
CA PHE A 67 13.92 5.07 9.45
C PHE A 67 13.84 3.69 8.76
N ILE A 68 13.75 3.64 7.43
CA ILE A 68 13.58 2.41 6.65
C ILE A 68 13.99 2.62 5.18
N ASP A 69 14.26 1.54 4.46
CA ASP A 69 14.17 1.52 3.00
C ASP A 69 12.70 1.60 2.58
N GLU A 70 12.30 2.72 2.02
CA GLU A 70 10.91 3.02 1.66
C GLU A 70 10.33 2.12 0.57
N VAL A 71 11.19 1.44 -0.21
CA VAL A 71 10.76 0.52 -1.27
C VAL A 71 10.82 -0.94 -0.86
N SER A 72 11.13 -1.23 0.40
CA SER A 72 10.92 -2.55 1.00
C SER A 72 9.47 -3.00 0.91
N THR A 73 9.20 -4.27 1.20
CA THR A 73 7.84 -4.83 1.16
C THR A 73 6.89 -4.13 2.12
N ARG A 74 5.59 -4.14 1.81
CA ARG A 74 4.57 -3.39 2.56
C ARG A 74 4.53 -3.73 4.04
N ASP A 75 4.68 -4.99 4.38
CA ASP A 75 4.73 -5.51 5.75
C ASP A 75 5.94 -4.97 6.51
N VAL A 76 7.12 -4.95 5.88
CA VAL A 76 8.37 -4.44 6.47
C VAL A 76 8.28 -2.93 6.73
N VAL A 77 7.84 -2.15 5.73
CA VAL A 77 7.69 -0.69 5.89
C VAL A 77 6.62 -0.36 6.91
N SER A 78 5.47 -1.05 6.88
CA SER A 78 4.39 -0.85 7.86
C SER A 78 4.83 -1.16 9.28
N ALA A 79 5.58 -2.25 9.49
CA ALA A 79 6.09 -2.61 10.82
C ALA A 79 7.07 -1.55 11.36
N ALA A 80 7.96 -1.05 10.50
CA ALA A 80 8.89 0.02 10.87
C ALA A 80 8.17 1.34 11.19
N GLU A 81 7.11 1.69 10.45
CA GLU A 81 6.29 2.87 10.70
C GLU A 81 5.48 2.76 11.98
N ILE A 82 4.86 1.61 12.26
CA ILE A 82 4.12 1.35 13.50
C ILE A 82 5.04 1.49 14.73
N ALA A 83 6.31 1.15 14.58
CA ALA A 83 7.31 1.30 15.65
C ALA A 83 7.76 2.75 15.89
N GLN A 84 7.44 3.71 14.99
CA GLN A 84 7.77 5.11 15.19
C GLN A 84 6.86 5.75 16.26
N PRO A 85 7.32 6.80 16.94
CA PRO A 85 6.49 7.56 17.88
C PRO A 85 5.18 8.01 17.23
N GLY A 86 4.04 7.62 17.82
CA GLY A 86 2.70 7.92 17.29
C GLY A 86 2.24 7.02 16.16
N SER A 87 3.04 6.03 15.73
CA SER A 87 2.72 5.08 14.66
C SER A 87 2.32 5.75 13.35
N TYR A 88 3.00 6.83 12.99
CA TYR A 88 2.84 7.55 11.74
C TYR A 88 4.18 8.10 11.25
N SER A 89 4.21 8.49 10.00
CA SER A 89 5.35 9.15 9.36
C SER A 89 4.88 10.29 8.43
N TRP A 90 5.85 11.02 7.91
CA TRP A 90 5.64 12.03 6.88
C TRP A 90 6.26 11.55 5.58
N LEU A 91 5.44 11.42 4.53
CA LEU A 91 5.90 11.17 3.18
C LEU A 91 6.32 12.51 2.56
N ILE A 92 7.62 12.67 2.28
CA ILE A 92 8.21 13.91 1.74
C ILE A 92 8.37 13.80 0.24
N ILE A 93 7.90 14.82 -0.48
CA ILE A 93 8.00 14.99 -1.93
C ILE A 93 8.40 16.43 -2.25
N ASP A 94 8.82 16.68 -3.48
CA ASP A 94 9.19 18.01 -3.97
C ASP A 94 8.33 18.48 -5.16
N GLN A 95 8.53 19.72 -5.62
CA GLN A 95 7.76 20.30 -6.71
C GLN A 95 7.92 19.52 -8.02
N LYS A 96 9.09 18.98 -8.30
CA LYS A 96 9.33 18.19 -9.51
C LYS A 96 8.41 16.96 -9.56
N MET A 97 8.26 16.24 -8.44
CA MET A 97 7.32 15.13 -8.34
C MET A 97 5.87 15.58 -8.54
N VAL A 98 5.51 16.77 -8.03
CA VAL A 98 4.17 17.36 -8.22
C VAL A 98 3.89 17.65 -9.69
N ASP A 99 4.86 18.24 -10.39
CA ASP A 99 4.72 18.62 -11.80
C ASP A 99 4.55 17.39 -12.71
N GLU A 100 5.18 16.28 -12.37
CA GLU A 100 5.15 15.03 -13.12
C GLU A 100 3.93 14.15 -12.82
N SER A 101 3.18 14.44 -11.73
CA SER A 101 2.12 13.54 -11.25
C SER A 101 0.76 14.22 -11.02
N SER A 102 -0.20 13.95 -11.89
CA SER A 102 -1.60 14.36 -11.68
C SER A 102 -2.22 13.75 -10.42
N VAL A 103 -1.69 12.63 -9.92
CA VAL A 103 -2.13 11.98 -8.68
C VAL A 103 -1.74 12.83 -7.49
N ILE A 104 -0.50 13.33 -7.44
CA ILE A 104 -0.03 14.24 -6.37
C ILE A 104 -0.82 15.54 -6.40
N GLN A 105 -1.03 16.13 -7.58
CA GLN A 105 -1.88 17.32 -7.73
C GLN A 105 -3.30 17.08 -7.19
N GLY A 106 -3.82 15.86 -7.34
CA GLY A 106 -5.09 15.43 -6.74
C GLY A 106 -5.04 15.41 -5.20
N TYR A 107 -3.93 15.00 -4.60
CA TYR A 107 -3.75 15.03 -3.14
C TYR A 107 -3.66 16.47 -2.60
N ILE A 108 -2.97 17.36 -3.31
CA ILE A 108 -2.92 18.79 -2.97
C ILE A 108 -4.34 19.40 -2.99
N LYS A 109 -5.11 19.15 -4.05
CA LYS A 109 -6.50 19.64 -4.16
C LYS A 109 -7.43 19.11 -3.06
N LYS A 110 -7.15 17.93 -2.52
CA LYS A 110 -7.88 17.34 -1.39
C LYS A 110 -7.42 17.85 -0.02
N GLY A 111 -6.36 18.67 0.03
CA GLY A 111 -5.80 19.18 1.28
C GLY A 111 -5.06 18.13 2.09
N TYR A 112 -4.47 17.11 1.45
CA TYR A 112 -3.70 16.07 2.14
C TYR A 112 -2.26 16.46 2.40
N THR A 113 -1.79 17.58 1.82
CA THR A 113 -0.40 18.01 1.86
C THR A 113 -0.21 19.24 2.72
N PHE A 114 0.93 19.32 3.37
CA PHE A 114 1.53 20.53 3.90
C PHE A 114 2.60 21.01 2.91
N GLU A 115 2.80 22.31 2.77
CA GLU A 115 3.73 22.89 1.79
C GLU A 115 4.69 23.86 2.48
N GLY A 116 5.98 23.80 2.16
CA GLY A 116 6.99 24.75 2.59
C GLY A 116 7.91 25.14 1.43
N LYS A 117 8.22 26.43 1.31
CA LYS A 117 9.17 26.93 0.30
C LYS A 117 10.61 26.51 0.57
N THR A 118 10.89 26.18 1.83
CA THR A 118 12.16 25.58 2.29
C THR A 118 11.86 24.37 3.16
N CYS A 119 12.88 23.56 3.45
CA CYS A 119 12.75 22.44 4.37
C CYS A 119 12.34 22.89 5.78
N GLU A 120 12.85 24.05 6.21
CA GLU A 120 12.57 24.61 7.53
C GLU A 120 11.10 25.07 7.62
N GLU A 121 10.58 25.76 6.59
CA GLU A 121 9.17 26.15 6.53
C GLU A 121 8.24 24.93 6.54
N LEU A 122 8.59 23.87 5.81
CA LEU A 122 7.82 22.63 5.83
C LEU A 122 7.87 21.98 7.21
N ALA A 123 9.06 21.91 7.81
CA ALA A 123 9.28 21.33 9.14
C ALA A 123 8.47 22.02 10.22
N GLU A 124 8.38 23.36 10.17
CA GLU A 124 7.55 24.15 11.10
C GLU A 124 6.06 23.73 11.01
N GLN A 125 5.54 23.54 9.78
CA GLN A 125 4.15 23.15 9.59
C GLN A 125 3.84 21.74 10.06
N ILE A 126 4.77 20.81 9.94
CA ILE A 126 4.58 19.40 10.33
C ILE A 126 5.10 19.07 11.74
N GLY A 127 5.67 20.04 12.43
CA GLY A 127 6.10 19.91 13.82
C GLY A 127 7.35 19.04 14.00
N VAL A 128 8.29 19.06 13.03
CA VAL A 128 9.59 18.37 13.13
C VAL A 128 10.74 19.39 13.22
N ASP A 129 11.93 18.92 13.60
CA ASP A 129 13.12 19.78 13.61
C ASP A 129 13.56 20.15 12.19
N GLY A 130 13.65 21.45 11.87
CA GLY A 130 13.95 21.94 10.53
C GLY A 130 15.37 21.61 10.08
N ALA A 131 16.35 21.64 10.97
CA ALA A 131 17.72 21.30 10.65
C ALA A 131 17.85 19.79 10.38
N ALA A 132 17.17 18.96 11.16
CA ALA A 132 17.15 17.51 10.97
C ALA A 132 16.48 17.13 9.64
N LEU A 133 15.36 17.77 9.29
CA LEU A 133 14.69 17.51 8.01
C LEU A 133 15.57 17.92 6.82
N ALA A 134 16.20 19.10 6.87
CA ALA A 134 17.10 19.58 5.83
C ALA A 134 18.32 18.67 5.66
N GLU A 135 18.92 18.21 6.76
CA GLU A 135 20.03 17.25 6.74
C GLU A 135 19.60 15.93 6.11
N THR A 136 18.41 15.42 6.48
CA THR A 136 17.85 14.17 5.94
C THR A 136 17.66 14.26 4.42
N ILE A 137 17.09 15.35 3.92
CA ILE A 137 16.87 15.56 2.49
C ILE A 137 18.21 15.69 1.76
N ASN A 138 19.16 16.46 2.29
CA ASN A 138 20.49 16.60 1.70
C ASN A 138 21.25 15.27 1.65
N THR A 139 21.17 14.49 2.73
CA THR A 139 21.78 13.15 2.79
C THR A 139 21.15 12.23 1.74
N TRP A 140 19.82 12.19 1.65
CA TRP A 140 19.12 11.44 0.63
C TRP A 140 19.55 11.83 -0.78
N ASN A 141 19.63 13.13 -1.09
CA ASN A 141 20.07 13.62 -2.39
C ASN A 141 21.49 13.16 -2.72
N GLY A 142 22.39 13.14 -1.75
CA GLY A 142 23.74 12.58 -1.90
C GLY A 142 23.72 11.07 -2.20
N TYR A 143 22.80 10.32 -1.60
CA TYR A 143 22.64 8.87 -1.88
C TYR A 143 22.09 8.63 -3.28
N VAL A 144 21.18 9.48 -3.76
CA VAL A 144 20.67 9.41 -5.14
C VAL A 144 21.80 9.67 -6.15
N GLU A 145 22.65 10.67 -5.92
CA GLU A 145 23.82 10.97 -6.78
C GLU A 145 24.82 9.81 -6.76
N ALA A 146 25.15 9.29 -5.58
CA ALA A 146 26.07 8.17 -5.39
C ALA A 146 25.50 6.81 -5.82
N LYS A 147 24.17 6.71 -6.04
CA LYS A 147 23.43 5.45 -6.24
C LYS A 147 23.74 4.41 -5.16
N ASN A 148 23.82 4.88 -3.92
CA ASN A 148 24.15 4.06 -2.76
C ASN A 148 23.52 4.64 -1.50
N ASP A 149 22.74 3.84 -0.80
CA ASP A 149 22.11 4.16 0.50
C ASP A 149 22.73 3.28 1.58
N PRO A 150 23.76 3.76 2.28
CA PRO A 150 24.44 2.98 3.31
C PRO A 150 23.61 2.83 4.60
N ASP A 151 22.59 3.67 4.80
CA ASP A 151 21.78 3.67 6.03
C ASP A 151 20.76 2.54 6.03
N PHE A 152 20.03 2.36 4.92
CA PHE A 152 18.90 1.42 4.85
C PHE A 152 19.02 0.45 3.66
N GLY A 153 20.00 0.62 2.78
CA GLY A 153 20.24 -0.28 1.65
C GLY A 153 19.23 -0.14 0.52
N ARG A 154 18.53 1.00 0.40
CA ARG A 154 17.61 1.26 -0.71
C ARG A 154 18.38 1.21 -2.03
N THR A 155 17.82 0.51 -3.01
CA THR A 155 18.44 0.28 -4.32
C THR A 155 17.77 1.06 -5.46
N SER A 156 16.63 1.73 -5.18
CA SER A 156 15.90 2.55 -6.15
C SER A 156 16.20 4.03 -5.92
N PHE A 157 16.85 4.66 -6.89
CA PHE A 157 17.29 6.06 -6.86
C PHE A 157 16.73 6.80 -8.08
N THR A 158 15.41 6.97 -8.13
CA THR A 158 14.71 7.53 -9.29
C THR A 158 15.00 9.01 -9.43
N GLN A 159 14.86 9.78 -8.35
CA GLN A 159 15.17 11.22 -8.35
C GLN A 159 15.48 11.74 -6.94
N ALA A 160 16.25 12.84 -6.91
CA ALA A 160 16.51 13.60 -5.69
C ALA A 160 15.31 14.49 -5.33
N LEU A 161 15.25 14.93 -4.08
CA LEU A 161 14.31 15.94 -3.58
C LEU A 161 15.05 17.28 -3.52
N ASP A 162 15.17 17.97 -4.67
CA ASP A 162 16.01 19.15 -4.84
C ASP A 162 15.27 20.37 -5.41
N THR A 163 13.98 20.28 -5.64
CA THR A 163 13.16 21.31 -6.28
C THR A 163 12.07 21.83 -5.34
N ALA A 164 12.28 23.01 -4.78
CA ALA A 164 11.28 23.67 -3.93
C ALA A 164 10.04 24.11 -4.74
N PRO A 165 8.86 24.25 -4.11
CA PRO A 165 8.57 23.95 -2.72
C PRO A 165 8.57 22.46 -2.42
N TYR A 166 8.69 22.15 -1.12
CA TYR A 166 8.60 20.79 -0.58
C TYR A 166 7.21 20.53 0.00
N TYR A 167 6.79 19.27 -0.04
CA TYR A 167 5.49 18.87 0.49
C TYR A 167 5.62 17.67 1.42
N ALA A 168 4.72 17.59 2.39
CA ALA A 168 4.60 16.44 3.29
C ALA A 168 3.18 15.94 3.33
N ILE A 169 2.99 14.62 3.31
CA ILE A 169 1.71 13.96 3.55
C ILE A 169 1.84 13.14 4.84
N LYS A 170 0.93 13.35 5.80
CA LYS A 170 0.88 12.52 6.99
C LYS A 170 0.30 11.15 6.65
N VAL A 171 1.07 10.10 6.88
CA VAL A 171 0.70 8.72 6.54
C VAL A 171 0.84 7.80 7.75
N THR A 172 0.10 6.71 7.73
CA THR A 172 0.15 5.64 8.73
C THR A 172 -0.15 4.30 8.08
N ALA A 173 0.17 3.22 8.77
CA ALA A 173 -0.17 1.88 8.34
C ALA A 173 -1.68 1.62 8.45
N GLY A 174 -2.27 1.00 7.43
CA GLY A 174 -3.70 0.65 7.43
C GLY A 174 -3.99 -0.61 6.64
N VAL A 175 -5.11 -1.26 6.98
CA VAL A 175 -5.59 -2.47 6.29
C VAL A 175 -5.97 -2.11 4.85
N HIS A 176 -5.49 -2.92 3.89
CA HIS A 176 -5.64 -2.62 2.48
C HIS A 176 -6.25 -3.77 1.67
N HIS A 177 -5.67 -4.96 1.69
CA HIS A 177 -6.06 -6.11 0.87
C HIS A 177 -6.11 -7.39 1.70
N THR A 178 -7.00 -8.31 1.38
CA THR A 178 -6.98 -9.67 1.93
C THR A 178 -6.30 -10.61 0.94
N MET A 179 -5.29 -11.39 1.39
CA MET A 179 -4.70 -12.47 0.60
C MET A 179 -5.47 -13.77 0.82
N GLY A 180 -6.12 -13.89 1.97
CA GLY A 180 -7.03 -14.99 2.26
C GLY A 180 -8.41 -14.84 1.63
N GLY A 181 -9.07 -15.95 1.37
CA GLY A 181 -10.40 -15.97 0.76
C GLY A 181 -10.86 -17.38 0.42
N LEU A 182 -11.80 -17.49 -0.50
CA LEU A 182 -12.35 -18.76 -0.97
C LEU A 182 -11.26 -19.62 -1.63
N LYS A 183 -11.23 -20.87 -1.30
CA LYS A 183 -10.35 -21.86 -1.91
C LYS A 183 -10.90 -22.26 -3.27
N ILE A 184 -10.07 -22.13 -4.31
CA ILE A 184 -10.41 -22.44 -5.69
C ILE A 184 -9.41 -23.44 -6.29
N ASP A 185 -9.85 -24.14 -7.32
CA ASP A 185 -8.96 -24.92 -8.18
C ASP A 185 -8.39 -24.07 -9.34
N THR A 186 -7.66 -24.70 -10.27
CA THR A 186 -7.06 -24.03 -11.44
C THR A 186 -8.07 -23.56 -12.48
N ASN A 187 -9.33 -24.05 -12.41
CA ASN A 187 -10.45 -23.61 -13.24
C ASN A 187 -11.31 -22.55 -12.56
N THR A 188 -10.87 -22.10 -11.35
CA THR A 188 -11.61 -21.14 -10.52
C THR A 188 -12.91 -21.65 -9.90
N GLU A 189 -13.11 -22.99 -9.91
CA GLU A 189 -14.21 -23.64 -9.24
C GLU A 189 -13.98 -23.62 -7.71
N VAL A 190 -14.99 -23.22 -6.96
CA VAL A 190 -14.86 -23.11 -5.49
C VAL A 190 -14.93 -24.50 -4.87
N LEU A 191 -14.02 -24.76 -3.93
CA LEU A 191 -13.90 -26.04 -3.24
C LEU A 191 -14.56 -26.02 -1.85
N ASN A 192 -15.11 -27.16 -1.42
CA ASN A 192 -15.56 -27.40 -0.06
C ASN A 192 -14.40 -27.87 0.85
N GLU A 193 -14.65 -28.07 2.14
CA GLU A 193 -13.67 -28.54 3.13
C GLU A 193 -13.05 -29.92 2.80
N ASN A 194 -13.73 -30.76 2.00
CA ASN A 194 -13.21 -32.05 1.54
C ASN A 194 -12.35 -31.92 0.27
N GLY A 195 -12.21 -30.70 -0.29
CA GLY A 195 -11.52 -30.45 -1.56
C GLY A 195 -12.33 -30.80 -2.80
N GLU A 196 -13.65 -30.98 -2.66
CA GLU A 196 -14.58 -31.26 -3.76
C GLU A 196 -15.15 -29.96 -4.31
N ILE A 197 -15.41 -29.93 -5.62
CA ILE A 197 -16.01 -28.79 -6.31
C ILE A 197 -17.45 -28.55 -5.82
N ILE A 198 -17.80 -27.31 -5.51
CA ILE A 198 -19.19 -26.88 -5.33
C ILE A 198 -19.76 -26.57 -6.73
N PRO A 199 -20.68 -27.40 -7.28
CA PRO A 199 -21.12 -27.27 -8.65
C PRO A 199 -21.77 -25.92 -8.94
N GLY A 200 -21.32 -25.26 -10.02
CA GLY A 200 -21.86 -23.98 -10.47
C GLY A 200 -21.37 -22.75 -9.69
N LEU A 201 -20.43 -22.91 -8.75
CA LEU A 201 -19.84 -21.80 -8.02
C LEU A 201 -18.41 -21.54 -8.49
N PHE A 202 -18.17 -20.33 -8.98
CA PHE A 202 -16.85 -19.85 -9.45
C PHE A 202 -16.47 -18.58 -8.72
N ALA A 203 -15.18 -18.38 -8.47
CA ALA A 203 -14.68 -17.17 -7.81
C ALA A 203 -13.33 -16.71 -8.39
N ALA A 204 -13.10 -15.40 -8.42
CA ALA A 204 -11.84 -14.80 -8.89
C ALA A 204 -11.59 -13.45 -8.22
N GLY A 205 -10.32 -13.03 -8.14
CA GLY A 205 -9.89 -11.79 -7.54
C GLY A 205 -9.85 -11.84 -6.01
N GLU A 206 -9.91 -10.71 -5.33
CA GLU A 206 -9.66 -10.57 -3.89
C GLU A 206 -10.56 -11.45 -2.98
N VAL A 207 -11.70 -11.92 -3.48
CA VAL A 207 -12.57 -12.85 -2.75
C VAL A 207 -11.97 -14.24 -2.62
N THR A 208 -10.95 -14.59 -3.42
CA THR A 208 -10.23 -15.87 -3.41
C THR A 208 -8.95 -15.78 -2.59
N GLY A 209 -8.55 -16.88 -1.98
CA GLY A 209 -7.30 -17.01 -1.24
C GLY A 209 -6.27 -17.88 -1.97
N GLY A 210 -5.02 -17.86 -1.46
CA GLY A 210 -3.93 -18.71 -1.95
C GLY A 210 -3.15 -18.17 -3.15
N VAL A 211 -3.60 -17.09 -3.81
CA VAL A 211 -2.93 -16.54 -5.00
C VAL A 211 -1.69 -15.70 -4.65
N HIS A 212 -1.76 -14.94 -3.57
CA HIS A 212 -0.75 -13.93 -3.24
C HIS A 212 0.16 -14.32 -2.05
N GLY A 213 -0.06 -15.46 -1.43
CA GLY A 213 0.68 -15.86 -0.21
C GLY A 213 0.48 -14.88 0.93
N ALA A 214 1.53 -14.64 1.72
CA ALA A 214 1.43 -13.80 2.93
C ALA A 214 1.47 -12.27 2.65
N ASN A 215 1.93 -11.84 1.47
CA ASN A 215 2.07 -10.43 1.15
C ASN A 215 2.04 -10.18 -0.36
N ARG A 216 1.09 -9.38 -0.82
CA ARG A 216 0.87 -9.08 -2.23
C ARG A 216 1.73 -7.91 -2.71
N LEU A 217 2.35 -8.05 -3.87
CA LEU A 217 3.03 -6.94 -4.56
C LEU A 217 2.03 -5.89 -5.07
N GLY A 218 2.43 -4.63 -5.04
CA GLY A 218 1.63 -3.52 -5.56
C GLY A 218 1.25 -3.73 -7.03
N GLY A 219 -0.02 -3.47 -7.37
CA GLY A 219 -0.54 -3.63 -8.73
C GLY A 219 -0.99 -5.05 -9.11
N THR A 220 -0.45 -6.12 -8.50
CA THR A 220 -0.74 -7.50 -8.93
C THR A 220 -2.18 -7.96 -8.70
N ALA A 221 -2.97 -7.25 -7.88
CA ALA A 221 -4.41 -7.50 -7.80
C ALA A 221 -5.12 -7.32 -9.17
N VAL A 222 -4.62 -6.40 -10.02
CA VAL A 222 -5.17 -6.22 -11.38
C VAL A 222 -4.89 -7.45 -12.25
N SER A 223 -3.67 -7.97 -12.21
CA SER A 223 -3.30 -9.20 -12.91
C SER A 223 -4.14 -10.39 -12.44
N ASP A 224 -4.35 -10.50 -11.13
CA ASP A 224 -5.17 -11.54 -10.50
C ASP A 224 -6.60 -11.53 -11.08
N PHE A 225 -7.37 -10.46 -10.85
CA PHE A 225 -8.77 -10.46 -11.29
C PHE A 225 -8.95 -10.47 -12.80
N VAL A 226 -7.97 -9.98 -13.60
CA VAL A 226 -8.03 -10.07 -15.06
C VAL A 226 -7.78 -11.52 -15.53
N VAL A 227 -6.75 -12.19 -15.01
CA VAL A 227 -6.41 -13.56 -15.41
C VAL A 227 -7.47 -14.52 -14.92
N PHE A 228 -7.68 -14.59 -13.61
CA PHE A 228 -8.63 -15.54 -13.02
C PHE A 228 -10.08 -15.20 -13.34
N GLY A 229 -10.45 -13.92 -13.50
CA GLY A 229 -11.78 -13.52 -13.95
C GLY A 229 -12.10 -14.01 -15.37
N ARG A 230 -11.12 -14.04 -16.29
CA ARG A 230 -11.30 -14.62 -17.63
C ARG A 230 -11.46 -16.13 -17.57
N ILE A 231 -10.69 -16.81 -16.71
CA ILE A 231 -10.82 -18.26 -16.50
C ILE A 231 -12.20 -18.57 -15.92
N ALA A 232 -12.61 -17.86 -14.87
CA ALA A 232 -13.90 -18.03 -14.22
C ALA A 232 -15.08 -17.81 -15.18
N GLY A 233 -15.02 -16.73 -15.99
CA GLY A 233 -16.06 -16.44 -16.96
C GLY A 233 -16.19 -17.52 -18.03
N LYS A 234 -15.07 -18.07 -18.52
CA LYS A 234 -15.09 -19.18 -19.46
C LYS A 234 -15.64 -20.46 -18.81
N ALA A 235 -15.14 -20.84 -17.64
CA ALA A 235 -15.57 -22.05 -16.95
C ALA A 235 -17.06 -22.00 -16.59
N ALA A 236 -17.56 -20.85 -16.13
CA ALA A 236 -18.98 -20.67 -15.83
C ALA A 236 -19.85 -20.76 -17.10
N SER A 237 -19.38 -20.23 -18.24
CA SER A 237 -20.07 -20.35 -19.53
C SER A 237 -20.14 -21.80 -20.02
N ASP A 238 -19.03 -22.54 -19.92
CA ASP A 238 -18.96 -23.94 -20.30
C ASP A 238 -19.85 -24.83 -19.40
N TYR A 239 -19.95 -24.49 -18.13
CA TYR A 239 -20.83 -25.18 -17.15
C TYR A 239 -22.33 -24.98 -17.47
N ALA A 240 -22.70 -23.80 -17.99
CA ALA A 240 -24.08 -23.44 -18.23
C ALA A 240 -24.59 -23.90 -19.66
N ALA A 241 -23.71 -24.41 -20.54
CA ALA A 241 -24.03 -24.83 -21.88
C ALA A 241 -24.55 -26.27 -21.94
#